data_30ffb6c81f042b29adef3d9e04f02f0f
#
_entry.id   30ffb6c81f042b29adef3d9e04f02f0f
#
_cell.length_a   1.000
_cell.length_b   1.000
_cell.length_c   1.000
_cell.angle_alpha   90.00
_cell.angle_beta   90.00
_cell.angle_gamma   90.00
#
_symmetry.space_group_name_H-M   'P 1'
#
loop_
_entity.id
_entity.type
_entity.pdbx_description
1 polymer ?
#
loop_
_entity_poly.entity_id
_entity_poly.type
_entity_poly.pdbx_seq_one_letter_code
_entity_poly.pdbx_strand_id
1 'polypeptide(L)'
;MDNHLNVFKGPDAVRDFLDPGKLPNLPLVELPAALNPYLGDQVRISAKLMNMLPLGNVKAVPAFNMIREKANSGELEGVEQLIENSSGNTVSSLAIVARHFGVDKTSSYVPAEISWNKLLMLL
;
A
#
# COMPACT_ATOMS: atom_id res chain seq x y z
N MET A 1 18.24 9.36 -5.39
CA MET A 1 18.31 10.67 -4.69
C MET A 1 17.47 10.56 -3.45
N ASP A 2 18.05 10.86 -2.30
CA ASP A 2 17.30 10.89 -1.04
C ASP A 2 16.32 12.06 -1.07
N ASN A 3 15.01 11.77 -1.04
CA ASN A 3 13.97 12.78 -1.01
C ASN A 3 13.73 13.28 0.42
N HIS A 4 14.75 13.93 1.00
CA HIS A 4 14.72 14.44 2.39
C HIS A 4 13.56 15.40 2.67
N LEU A 5 13.07 16.11 1.64
CA LEU A 5 11.97 17.05 1.77
C LEU A 5 10.59 16.40 1.56
N ASN A 6 10.55 15.11 1.20
CA ASN A 6 9.31 14.40 0.86
C ASN A 6 8.45 15.17 -0.17
N VAL A 7 9.08 15.69 -1.22
CA VAL A 7 8.44 16.50 -2.26
C VAL A 7 8.50 15.75 -3.58
N PHE A 8 7.35 15.53 -4.21
CA PHE A 8 7.20 14.86 -5.49
C PHE A 8 6.71 15.86 -6.53
N LYS A 9 7.35 15.90 -7.72
CA LYS A 9 7.06 16.87 -8.78
C LYS A 9 7.12 16.21 -10.15
N GLY A 10 6.46 16.84 -11.12
CA GLY A 10 6.44 16.40 -12.53
C GLY A 10 5.32 15.42 -12.85
N PRO A 11 5.29 14.90 -14.08
CA PRO A 11 4.19 14.06 -14.58
C PRO A 11 4.04 12.75 -13.81
N ASP A 12 5.10 12.22 -13.24
CA ASP A 12 5.13 10.97 -12.50
C ASP A 12 4.99 11.15 -10.97
N ALA A 13 4.74 12.37 -10.49
CA ALA A 13 4.76 12.70 -9.06
C ALA A 13 3.89 11.78 -8.19
N VAL A 14 2.70 11.43 -8.66
CA VAL A 14 1.80 10.52 -7.92
C VAL A 14 2.34 9.10 -7.90
N ARG A 15 2.84 8.60 -9.03
CA ARG A 15 3.45 7.27 -9.09
C ARG A 15 4.70 7.19 -8.22
N ASP A 16 5.51 8.24 -8.20
CA ASP A 16 6.69 8.35 -7.35
C ASP A 16 6.34 8.43 -5.87
N PHE A 17 5.26 9.13 -5.52
CA PHE A 17 4.72 9.17 -4.16
C PHE A 17 4.19 7.80 -3.70
N LEU A 18 3.62 7.02 -4.61
CA LEU A 18 3.14 5.66 -4.30
C LEU A 18 4.28 4.64 -4.19
N ASP A 19 5.49 4.94 -4.71
CA ASP A 19 6.64 4.04 -4.66
C ASP A 19 7.25 4.00 -3.25
N PRO A 20 7.16 2.86 -2.54
CA PRO A 20 7.73 2.74 -1.20
C PRO A 20 9.25 2.99 -1.15
N GLY A 21 9.95 2.75 -2.27
CA GLY A 21 11.39 2.97 -2.39
C GLY A 21 11.80 4.45 -2.50
N LYS A 22 10.84 5.33 -2.77
CA LYS A 22 11.05 6.78 -2.87
C LYS A 22 10.58 7.58 -1.67
N LEU A 23 9.93 6.90 -0.71
CA LEU A 23 9.44 7.50 0.52
C LEU A 23 10.54 7.60 1.57
N PRO A 24 10.45 8.57 2.48
CA PRO A 24 11.30 8.59 3.67
C PRO A 24 11.01 7.37 4.55
N ASN A 25 11.98 7.03 5.41
CA ASN A 25 11.78 5.95 6.37
C ASN A 25 10.57 6.19 7.26
N LEU A 26 9.69 5.19 7.33
CA LEU A 26 8.56 5.24 8.25
C LEU A 26 9.04 5.22 9.71
N PRO A 27 8.35 5.93 10.61
CA PRO A 27 8.68 5.91 12.03
C PRO A 27 8.63 4.51 12.61
N LEU A 28 9.61 4.23 13.48
CA LEU A 28 9.63 3.08 14.36
C LEU A 28 9.53 3.62 15.79
N VAL A 29 8.43 3.31 16.47
CA VAL A 29 8.10 3.87 17.79
C VAL A 29 8.15 2.78 18.84
N GLU A 30 8.98 2.95 19.86
CA GLU A 30 9.03 2.02 20.99
C GLU A 30 7.76 2.17 21.83
N LEU A 31 7.15 1.05 22.21
CA LEU A 31 5.96 1.05 23.02
C LEU A 31 6.31 1.37 24.49
N PRO A 32 5.57 2.28 25.14
CA PRO A 32 5.76 2.61 26.54
C PRO A 32 5.36 1.43 27.46
N ALA A 33 5.75 1.49 28.73
CA ALA A 33 5.46 0.45 29.72
C ALA A 33 3.98 0.07 29.81
N ALA A 34 3.07 1.03 29.62
CA ALA A 34 1.63 0.78 29.63
C ALA A 34 1.15 -0.16 28.50
N LEU A 35 1.91 -0.29 27.41
CA LEU A 35 1.59 -1.10 26.23
C LEU A 35 2.57 -2.27 26.03
N ASN A 36 3.65 -2.34 26.82
CA ASN A 36 4.64 -3.40 26.77
C ASN A 36 4.70 -4.17 28.10
N PRO A 37 3.94 -5.25 28.24
CA PRO A 37 3.91 -6.04 29.49
C PRO A 37 5.23 -6.73 29.83
N TYR A 38 6.15 -6.85 28.87
CA TYR A 38 7.43 -7.54 29.01
C TYR A 38 8.62 -6.57 29.24
N LEU A 39 8.34 -5.29 29.50
CA LEU A 39 9.41 -4.31 29.71
C LEU A 39 10.28 -4.66 30.93
N GLY A 40 9.67 -5.27 31.97
CA GLY A 40 10.40 -5.75 33.16
C GLY A 40 11.39 -6.88 32.85
N ASP A 41 11.14 -7.65 31.80
CA ASP A 41 12.02 -8.73 31.29
C ASP A 41 13.06 -8.20 30.27
N GLN A 42 13.24 -6.90 30.22
CA GLN A 42 14.14 -6.20 29.26
C GLN A 42 13.77 -6.40 27.78
N VAL A 43 12.55 -6.80 27.47
CA VAL A 43 12.05 -6.94 26.10
C VAL A 43 11.53 -5.59 25.62
N ARG A 44 12.08 -5.10 24.50
CA ARG A 44 11.60 -3.89 23.82
C ARG A 44 10.71 -4.26 22.66
N ILE A 45 9.52 -3.66 22.62
CA ILE A 45 8.57 -3.81 21.51
C ILE A 45 8.47 -2.49 20.78
N SER A 46 8.63 -2.52 19.45
CA SER A 46 8.52 -1.33 18.61
C SER A 46 7.46 -1.51 17.52
N ALA A 47 6.68 -0.48 17.28
CA ALA A 47 5.68 -0.42 16.22
C ALA A 47 6.24 0.32 15.00
N LYS A 48 6.29 -0.35 13.83
CA LYS A 48 6.52 0.29 12.54
C LYS A 48 5.19 0.88 12.04
N LEU A 49 5.13 2.22 11.86
CA LEU A 49 3.87 2.90 11.56
C LEU A 49 3.49 2.78 10.06
N MET A 50 3.08 1.59 9.63
CA MET A 50 2.74 1.29 8.24
C MET A 50 1.46 2.00 7.75
N ASN A 51 0.64 2.52 8.66
CA ASN A 51 -0.51 3.35 8.34
C ASN A 51 -0.13 4.75 7.83
N MET A 52 1.13 5.14 7.94
CA MET A 52 1.66 6.37 7.35
C MET A 52 2.11 6.23 5.89
N LEU A 53 1.95 5.05 5.29
CA LEU A 53 2.11 4.88 3.84
C LEU A 53 1.03 5.65 3.06
N PRO A 54 1.27 6.02 1.79
CA PRO A 54 0.35 6.83 0.97
C PRO A 54 -1.08 6.31 0.91
N LEU A 55 -1.28 4.98 0.93
CA LEU A 55 -2.61 4.36 0.93
C LEU A 55 -3.11 3.98 2.33
N GLY A 56 -2.46 4.50 3.39
CA GLY A 56 -2.85 4.28 4.78
C GLY A 56 -2.73 2.84 5.27
N ASN A 57 -2.08 1.96 4.53
CA ASN A 57 -2.02 0.55 4.88
C ASN A 57 -0.77 -0.17 4.34
N VAL A 58 -0.42 -1.30 4.97
CA VAL A 58 0.75 -2.11 4.60
C VAL A 58 0.65 -2.73 3.20
N LYS A 59 -0.55 -2.89 2.64
CA LYS A 59 -0.77 -3.49 1.32
C LYS A 59 -0.33 -2.58 0.17
N ALA A 60 -0.11 -1.29 0.44
CA ALA A 60 0.51 -0.37 -0.51
C ALA A 60 1.85 -0.89 -1.04
N VAL A 61 2.68 -1.48 -0.16
CA VAL A 61 4.02 -1.99 -0.53
C VAL A 61 3.93 -3.16 -1.51
N PRO A 62 3.27 -4.30 -1.20
CA PRO A 62 3.17 -5.40 -2.14
C PRO A 62 2.40 -5.03 -3.40
N ALA A 63 1.33 -4.23 -3.32
CA ALA A 63 0.58 -3.79 -4.49
C ALA A 63 1.47 -3.02 -5.46
N PHE A 64 2.24 -2.05 -4.98
CA PHE A 64 3.16 -1.29 -5.83
C PHE A 64 4.21 -2.20 -6.47
N ASN A 65 4.85 -3.07 -5.69
CA ASN A 65 5.88 -3.95 -6.20
C ASN A 65 5.34 -4.93 -7.25
N MET A 66 4.17 -5.54 -7.02
CA MET A 66 3.55 -6.46 -7.96
C MET A 66 3.27 -5.78 -9.31
N ILE A 67 2.63 -4.61 -9.30
CA ILE A 67 2.29 -3.89 -10.52
C ILE A 67 3.55 -3.39 -11.24
N ARG A 68 4.52 -2.85 -10.51
CA ARG A 68 5.79 -2.38 -11.07
C ARG A 68 6.57 -3.51 -11.76
N GLU A 69 6.69 -4.68 -11.13
CA GLU A 69 7.38 -5.83 -11.72
C GLU A 69 6.68 -6.30 -13.01
N LYS A 70 5.34 -6.33 -13.03
CA LYS A 70 4.58 -6.66 -14.22
C LYS A 70 4.71 -5.61 -15.33
N ALA A 71 4.79 -4.33 -14.97
CA ALA A 71 5.07 -3.26 -15.93
C ALA A 71 6.47 -3.39 -16.52
N ASN A 72 7.47 -3.66 -15.68
CA ASN A 72 8.87 -3.80 -16.12
C ASN A 72 9.08 -5.03 -17.02
N SER A 73 8.31 -6.11 -16.82
CA SER A 73 8.38 -7.31 -17.66
C SER A 73 7.56 -7.22 -18.95
N GLY A 74 6.82 -6.11 -19.17
CA GLY A 74 5.93 -5.93 -20.32
C GLY A 74 4.59 -6.68 -20.17
N GLU A 75 4.36 -7.38 -19.07
CA GLU A 75 3.13 -8.17 -18.86
C GLU A 75 1.87 -7.32 -18.64
N LEU A 76 2.01 -5.99 -18.46
CA LEU A 76 0.86 -5.07 -18.42
C LEU A 76 0.46 -4.53 -19.80
N GLU A 77 1.24 -4.79 -20.84
CA GLU A 77 0.90 -4.32 -22.19
C GLU A 77 -0.39 -4.98 -22.68
N GLY A 78 -1.38 -4.16 -23.06
CA GLY A 78 -2.69 -4.62 -23.52
C GLY A 78 -3.60 -5.17 -22.42
N VAL A 79 -3.22 -5.06 -21.16
CA VAL A 79 -4.11 -5.45 -20.04
C VAL A 79 -5.20 -4.40 -19.87
N GLU A 80 -6.45 -4.77 -20.10
CA GLU A 80 -7.62 -3.90 -19.97
C GLU A 80 -8.17 -3.87 -18.53
N GLN A 81 -7.97 -4.94 -17.77
CA GLN A 81 -8.57 -5.11 -16.46
C GLN A 81 -7.70 -5.94 -15.53
N LEU A 82 -7.64 -5.53 -14.27
CA LEU A 82 -7.09 -6.31 -13.17
C LEU A 82 -8.23 -6.98 -12.39
N ILE A 83 -8.04 -8.23 -12.04
CA ILE A 83 -9.00 -8.99 -11.23
C ILE A 83 -8.30 -9.48 -9.97
N GLU A 84 -8.89 -9.22 -8.81
CA GLU A 84 -8.34 -9.60 -7.51
C GLU A 84 -9.42 -10.28 -6.64
N ASN A 85 -9.02 -11.33 -5.92
CA ASN A 85 -9.90 -11.99 -4.95
C ASN A 85 -9.58 -11.49 -3.53
N SER A 86 -10.05 -10.29 -3.22
CA SER A 86 -9.83 -9.66 -1.91
C SER A 86 -10.93 -8.65 -1.60
N SER A 87 -11.26 -8.50 -0.33
CA SER A 87 -12.34 -7.63 0.15
C SER A 87 -11.86 -6.40 0.91
N GLY A 88 -10.61 -5.99 0.75
CA GLY A 88 -10.10 -4.89 1.59
C GLY A 88 -8.87 -4.20 0.99
N ASN A 89 -7.95 -3.85 1.87
CA ASN A 89 -6.77 -3.04 1.54
C ASN A 89 -5.96 -3.54 0.34
N THR A 90 -5.95 -4.84 0.06
CA THR A 90 -5.22 -5.40 -1.09
C THR A 90 -5.81 -4.91 -2.40
N VAL A 91 -7.12 -5.13 -2.61
CA VAL A 91 -7.76 -4.72 -3.85
C VAL A 91 -7.78 -3.20 -4.01
N SER A 92 -8.05 -2.45 -2.93
CA SER A 92 -8.02 -0.98 -2.99
C SER A 92 -6.62 -0.47 -3.35
N SER A 93 -5.57 -1.04 -2.76
CA SER A 93 -4.19 -0.66 -3.09
C SER A 93 -3.82 -1.03 -4.52
N LEU A 94 -4.18 -2.23 -4.98
CA LEU A 94 -3.94 -2.66 -6.37
C LEU A 94 -4.66 -1.78 -7.37
N ALA A 95 -5.93 -1.44 -7.12
CA ALA A 95 -6.73 -0.60 -8.02
C ALA A 95 -6.11 0.80 -8.20
N ILE A 96 -5.70 1.43 -7.09
CA ILE A 96 -5.07 2.75 -7.14
C ILE A 96 -3.73 2.69 -7.86
N VAL A 97 -2.87 1.72 -7.51
CA VAL A 97 -1.55 1.59 -8.12
C VAL A 97 -1.67 1.24 -9.61
N ALA A 98 -2.48 0.24 -9.98
CA ALA A 98 -2.63 -0.22 -11.36
C ALA A 98 -3.06 0.91 -12.30
N ARG A 99 -3.94 1.80 -11.85
CA ARG A 99 -4.36 2.97 -12.60
C ARG A 99 -3.19 3.88 -12.99
N HIS A 100 -2.19 4.04 -12.12
CA HIS A 100 -0.99 4.83 -12.40
C HIS A 100 0.02 4.10 -13.30
N PHE A 101 -0.25 2.85 -13.65
CA PHE A 101 0.49 2.06 -14.64
C PHE A 101 -0.34 1.75 -15.90
N GLY A 102 -1.48 2.44 -16.08
CA GLY A 102 -2.29 2.38 -17.30
C GLY A 102 -3.39 1.32 -17.30
N VAL A 103 -3.66 0.64 -16.17
CA VAL A 103 -4.78 -0.30 -16.04
C VAL A 103 -5.93 0.38 -15.29
N ASP A 104 -6.90 0.90 -16.03
CA ASP A 104 -7.97 1.73 -15.45
C ASP A 104 -9.08 0.94 -14.76
N LYS A 105 -9.26 -0.34 -15.13
CA LYS A 105 -10.33 -1.17 -14.59
C LYS A 105 -9.79 -2.18 -13.60
N THR A 106 -10.41 -2.22 -12.42
CA THR A 106 -10.15 -3.26 -11.42
C THR A 106 -11.48 -3.84 -10.96
N SER A 107 -11.58 -5.16 -10.93
CA SER A 107 -12.72 -5.89 -10.36
C SER A 107 -12.27 -6.75 -9.20
N SER A 108 -13.10 -6.84 -8.18
CA SER A 108 -12.83 -7.68 -7.03
C SER A 108 -13.93 -8.72 -6.84
N TYR A 109 -13.51 -9.96 -6.61
CA TYR A 109 -14.40 -11.01 -6.09
C TYR A 109 -14.33 -10.96 -4.57
N VAL A 110 -15.48 -10.74 -3.95
CA VAL A 110 -15.61 -10.63 -2.49
C VAL A 110 -16.59 -11.68 -1.97
N PRO A 111 -16.43 -12.15 -0.71
CA PRO A 111 -17.43 -13.02 -0.09
C PRO A 111 -18.81 -12.38 -0.06
N ALA A 112 -19.87 -13.19 -0.21
CA ALA A 112 -21.25 -12.70 -0.18
C ALA A 112 -21.61 -12.04 1.18
N GLU A 113 -20.96 -12.48 2.26
CA GLU A 113 -21.14 -11.97 3.63
C GLU A 113 -20.25 -10.77 3.94
N ILE A 114 -19.67 -10.11 2.93
CA ILE A 114 -18.84 -8.90 3.17
C ILE A 114 -19.63 -7.84 3.94
N SER A 115 -19.03 -7.26 4.96
CA SER A 115 -19.69 -6.18 5.71
C SER A 115 -19.89 -4.94 4.83
N TRP A 116 -21.01 -4.22 5.06
CA TRP A 116 -21.34 -3.02 4.30
C TRP A 116 -20.23 -1.96 4.30
N ASN A 117 -19.57 -1.77 5.44
CA ASN A 117 -18.46 -0.82 5.56
C ASN A 117 -17.27 -1.18 4.66
N LYS A 118 -16.97 -2.47 4.48
CA LYS A 118 -15.91 -2.91 3.57
C LYS A 118 -16.35 -2.75 2.12
N LEU A 119 -17.62 -3.02 1.81
CA LEU A 119 -18.13 -2.84 0.46
C LEU A 119 -18.06 -1.38 0.03
N LEU A 120 -18.43 -0.44 0.91
CA LEU A 120 -18.33 1.01 0.64
C LEU A 120 -16.89 1.49 0.40
N MET A 121 -15.87 0.79 0.90
CA MET A 121 -14.47 1.13 0.61
C MET A 121 -14.01 0.70 -0.79
N LEU A 122 -14.80 -0.13 -1.48
CA LEU A 122 -14.49 -0.66 -2.81
C LEU A 122 -15.27 0.02 -3.94
N LEU A 123 -16.26 0.84 -3.60
CA LEU A 123 -17.08 1.62 -4.52
C LEU A 123 -16.53 3.03 -4.71
#